data_711592d76c10852ae9907d80564891ac
#
_entry.id   711592d76c10852ae9907d80564891ac
#
_cell.length_a   1.000
_cell.length_b   1.000
_cell.length_c   1.000
_cell.angle_alpha   90.00
_cell.angle_beta   90.00
_cell.angle_gamma   90.00
#
_symmetry.space_group_name_H-M   'P 1'
#
loop_
_entity.id
_entity.type
_entity.pdbx_description
1 polymer ?
#
loop_
_entity_poly.entity_id
_entity_poly.type
_entity_poly.pdbx_seq_one_letter_code
_entity_poly.pdbx_strand_id
1 'polypeptide(L)'
;MSETILSIENLRIHFETFAGEVQAIRGVNLKLEKGETLALVGESGSGKSVTAKSVMKLLSNNAVVKEGSITFKGENILEKSERDMQSIRGKEIAMVFQDPMTSLDPTMKIGKQITEVIIKHEKASKEEANKRAEELLELVGIPNAKERMKQYPHQFSGGQRQRIVIAIALACNPDVLIADEPTTALDVTIQAQILELLKKLQQQFQMAIIFITHDLGVVANVADRVAVMYAGKVVEVGTVDEVFYNPQHPYTWGLLRSMPTLHTGDTLYAIPGSPPDLLDPPVGDAFALRSDVALEIDRVKEPPMFEVSPTHFAATWLLDPRAPKVPVPEEIVRRRNIFFGEGGQAHD
;
A
#
# COMPACT_ATOMS: atom_id res chain seq x y z
N MET A 1 2.86 23.84 -1.05
CA MET A 1 2.68 22.64 -1.89
C MET A 1 3.63 21.61 -1.34
N SER A 2 3.15 20.43 -0.97
CA SER A 2 3.99 19.31 -0.56
C SER A 2 4.90 18.89 -1.73
N GLU A 3 6.08 18.40 -1.42
CA GLU A 3 7.07 17.95 -2.41
C GLU A 3 6.79 16.49 -2.77
N THR A 4 6.53 16.21 -4.06
CA THR A 4 6.38 14.83 -4.54
C THR A 4 7.72 14.12 -4.50
N ILE A 5 7.84 13.08 -3.69
CA ILE A 5 9.08 12.29 -3.55
C ILE A 5 9.15 11.11 -4.51
N LEU A 6 7.98 10.51 -4.81
CA LEU A 6 7.85 9.38 -5.73
C LEU A 6 6.63 9.59 -6.63
N SER A 7 6.78 9.42 -7.94
CA SER A 7 5.65 9.37 -8.88
C SER A 7 5.72 8.12 -9.77
N ILE A 8 4.56 7.57 -10.06
CA ILE A 8 4.35 6.47 -10.99
C ILE A 8 3.41 7.00 -12.06
N GLU A 9 3.80 6.92 -13.34
CA GLU A 9 3.02 7.47 -14.45
C GLU A 9 2.80 6.42 -15.53
N ASN A 10 1.54 6.16 -15.85
CA ASN A 10 1.05 5.20 -16.86
C ASN A 10 1.79 3.84 -16.81
N LEU A 11 2.08 3.34 -15.62
CA LEU A 11 2.85 2.11 -15.45
C LEU A 11 2.06 0.90 -15.96
N ARG A 12 2.66 0.12 -16.88
CA ARG A 12 2.11 -1.13 -17.39
C ARG A 12 3.13 -2.26 -17.22
N ILE A 13 2.73 -3.32 -16.53
CA ILE A 13 3.58 -4.49 -16.26
C ILE A 13 2.82 -5.75 -16.62
N HIS A 14 3.43 -6.56 -17.48
CA HIS A 14 2.92 -7.85 -17.85
C HIS A 14 3.85 -8.95 -17.34
N PHE A 15 3.30 -10.11 -17.02
CA PHE A 15 4.05 -11.31 -16.72
C PHE A 15 3.93 -12.31 -17.88
N GLU A 16 5.03 -12.70 -18.44
CA GLU A 16 5.09 -13.76 -19.45
C GLU A 16 4.88 -15.11 -18.78
N THR A 17 3.86 -15.85 -19.20
CA THR A 17 3.51 -17.18 -18.69
C THR A 17 3.32 -18.15 -19.84
N PHE A 18 3.25 -19.45 -19.56
CA PHE A 18 2.94 -20.46 -20.58
C PHE A 18 1.53 -20.28 -21.20
N ALA A 19 0.60 -19.67 -20.47
CA ALA A 19 -0.76 -19.40 -20.94
C ALA A 19 -0.88 -18.09 -21.74
N GLY A 20 0.14 -17.25 -21.72
CA GLY A 20 0.13 -15.92 -22.36
C GLY A 20 0.64 -14.82 -21.45
N GLU A 21 0.40 -13.58 -21.83
CA GLU A 21 0.78 -12.39 -21.06
C GLU A 21 -0.30 -11.99 -20.06
N VAL A 22 0.00 -12.08 -18.77
CA VAL A 22 -0.89 -11.59 -17.69
C VAL A 22 -0.63 -10.10 -17.48
N GLN A 23 -1.64 -9.25 -17.70
CA GLN A 23 -1.56 -7.80 -17.57
C GLN A 23 -1.73 -7.36 -16.11
N ALA A 24 -0.73 -7.59 -15.28
CA ALA A 24 -0.82 -7.37 -13.84
C ALA A 24 -0.97 -5.90 -13.44
N ILE A 25 -0.39 -4.97 -14.19
CA ILE A 25 -0.53 -3.51 -14.01
C ILE A 25 -0.91 -2.89 -15.37
N ARG A 26 -1.97 -2.08 -15.37
CA ARG A 26 -2.69 -1.65 -16.58
C ARG A 26 -2.83 -0.12 -16.68
N GLY A 27 -1.74 0.62 -16.49
CA GLY A 27 -1.73 2.09 -16.56
C GLY A 27 -1.96 2.75 -15.19
N VAL A 28 -1.19 2.32 -14.18
CA VAL A 28 -1.25 2.89 -12.83
C VAL A 28 -0.57 4.26 -12.81
N ASN A 29 -1.27 5.22 -12.20
CA ASN A 29 -0.77 6.55 -11.90
C ASN A 29 -0.90 6.77 -10.38
N LEU A 30 0.22 7.12 -9.72
CA LEU A 30 0.27 7.39 -8.29
C LEU A 30 1.32 8.46 -7.99
N LYS A 31 1.06 9.29 -6.99
CA LYS A 31 2.02 10.24 -6.43
C LYS A 31 2.09 10.07 -4.93
N LEU A 32 3.29 10.07 -4.39
CA LEU A 32 3.57 10.04 -2.97
C LEU A 32 4.31 11.33 -2.60
N GLU A 33 3.75 12.06 -1.67
CA GLU A 33 4.32 13.28 -1.15
C GLU A 33 5.29 12.97 0.01
N LYS A 34 6.24 13.86 0.24
CA LYS A 34 7.17 13.72 1.37
C LYS A 34 6.44 13.77 2.70
N GLY A 35 6.74 12.82 3.59
CA GLY A 35 6.09 12.71 4.90
C GLY A 35 4.63 12.23 4.85
N GLU A 36 4.13 11.78 3.69
CA GLU A 36 2.78 11.26 3.50
C GLU A 36 2.73 9.74 3.70
N THR A 37 1.63 9.25 4.22
CA THR A 37 1.28 7.81 4.17
C THR A 37 0.17 7.61 3.13
N LEU A 38 0.52 6.99 1.99
CA LEU A 38 -0.41 6.57 0.95
C LEU A 38 -0.75 5.08 1.11
N ALA A 39 -2.01 4.77 1.38
CA ALA A 39 -2.46 3.38 1.42
C ALA A 39 -2.85 2.87 0.02
N LEU A 40 -2.37 1.69 -0.35
CA LEU A 40 -2.84 0.91 -1.50
C LEU A 40 -3.75 -0.21 -1.01
N VAL A 41 -5.03 -0.17 -1.38
CA VAL A 41 -6.03 -1.14 -0.93
C VAL A 41 -6.71 -1.85 -2.10
N GLY A 42 -7.29 -3.02 -1.85
CA GLY A 42 -8.02 -3.80 -2.83
C GLY A 42 -7.88 -5.31 -2.58
N GLU A 43 -8.66 -6.11 -3.32
CA GLU A 43 -8.62 -7.57 -3.22
C GLU A 43 -7.23 -8.16 -3.58
N SER A 44 -6.99 -9.41 -3.20
CA SER A 44 -5.81 -10.15 -3.65
C SER A 44 -5.76 -10.19 -5.18
N GLY A 45 -4.55 -10.05 -5.76
CA GLY A 45 -4.38 -10.02 -7.22
C GLY A 45 -4.70 -8.67 -7.88
N SER A 46 -5.11 -7.62 -7.15
CA SER A 46 -5.39 -6.30 -7.74
C SER A 46 -4.15 -5.52 -8.23
N GLY A 47 -2.92 -6.01 -7.96
CA GLY A 47 -1.67 -5.41 -8.44
C GLY A 47 -0.87 -4.63 -7.38
N LYS A 48 -1.32 -4.51 -6.13
CA LYS A 48 -0.68 -3.72 -5.06
C LYS A 48 0.79 -4.05 -4.86
N SER A 49 1.09 -5.31 -4.54
CA SER A 49 2.47 -5.75 -4.29
C SER A 49 3.34 -5.73 -5.56
N VAL A 50 2.75 -5.90 -6.76
CA VAL A 50 3.48 -5.75 -8.02
C VAL A 50 3.88 -4.29 -8.21
N THR A 51 2.97 -3.33 -7.97
CA THR A 51 3.26 -1.89 -8.01
C THR A 51 4.38 -1.53 -7.03
N ALA A 52 4.32 -2.00 -5.78
CA ALA A 52 5.34 -1.76 -4.78
C ALA A 52 6.71 -2.35 -5.16
N LYS A 53 6.72 -3.62 -5.60
CA LYS A 53 7.97 -4.29 -6.02
C LYS A 53 8.57 -3.65 -7.28
N SER A 54 7.77 -3.03 -8.15
CA SER A 54 8.28 -2.32 -9.33
C SER A 54 9.10 -1.09 -8.93
N VAL A 55 8.70 -0.36 -7.88
CA VAL A 55 9.48 0.75 -7.31
C VAL A 55 10.87 0.30 -6.86
N MET A 56 10.97 -0.92 -6.34
CA MET A 56 12.23 -1.51 -5.89
C MET A 56 12.99 -2.25 -7.02
N LYS A 57 12.44 -2.35 -8.24
CA LYS A 57 12.92 -3.25 -9.30
C LYS A 57 13.15 -4.68 -8.79
N LEU A 58 12.22 -5.20 -7.97
CA LEU A 58 12.25 -6.55 -7.38
C LEU A 58 11.18 -7.46 -8.00
N LEU A 59 10.85 -7.22 -9.26
CA LEU A 59 9.95 -8.10 -10.01
C LEU A 59 10.68 -9.38 -10.44
N SER A 60 9.92 -10.46 -10.64
CA SER A 60 10.47 -11.72 -11.17
C SER A 60 10.95 -11.56 -12.62
N ASN A 61 11.82 -12.46 -13.06
CA ASN A 61 12.46 -12.37 -14.38
C ASN A 61 11.49 -12.44 -15.57
N ASN A 62 10.28 -12.95 -15.36
CA ASN A 62 9.22 -13.02 -16.37
C ASN A 62 8.32 -11.76 -16.38
N ALA A 63 8.61 -10.77 -15.53
CA ALA A 63 7.92 -9.49 -15.55
C ALA A 63 8.55 -8.55 -16.58
N VAL A 64 7.72 -7.94 -17.41
CA VAL A 64 8.12 -6.99 -18.45
C VAL A 64 7.39 -5.67 -18.19
N VAL A 65 8.13 -4.59 -18.02
CA VAL A 65 7.58 -3.22 -18.03
C VAL A 65 7.32 -2.85 -19.47
N LYS A 66 6.05 -2.73 -19.85
CA LYS A 66 5.63 -2.40 -21.23
C LYS A 66 5.62 -0.90 -21.46
N GLU A 67 5.17 -0.12 -20.50
CA GLU A 67 5.03 1.35 -20.57
C GLU A 67 5.17 1.99 -19.20
N GLY A 68 5.37 3.31 -19.21
CA GLY A 68 5.33 4.17 -18.03
C GLY A 68 6.69 4.44 -17.42
N SER A 69 6.67 5.22 -16.36
CA SER A 69 7.86 5.61 -15.60
C SER A 69 7.62 5.55 -14.10
N ILE A 70 8.70 5.39 -13.36
CA ILE A 70 8.72 5.51 -11.89
C ILE A 70 9.82 6.52 -11.57
N THR A 71 9.43 7.69 -11.10
CA THR A 71 10.35 8.77 -10.76
C THR A 71 10.50 8.90 -9.27
N PHE A 72 11.72 8.81 -8.76
CA PHE A 72 12.07 9.02 -7.36
C PHE A 72 13.07 10.18 -7.27
N LYS A 73 12.74 11.21 -6.49
CA LYS A 73 13.55 12.44 -6.36
C LYS A 73 13.96 13.04 -7.71
N GLY A 74 13.07 12.99 -8.70
CA GLY A 74 13.30 13.52 -10.05
C GLY A 74 14.04 12.59 -11.00
N GLU A 75 14.46 11.40 -10.60
CA GLU A 75 15.18 10.43 -11.43
C GLU A 75 14.33 9.19 -11.74
N ASN A 76 14.32 8.74 -12.99
CA ASN A 76 13.58 7.54 -13.39
C ASN A 76 14.28 6.27 -12.89
N ILE A 77 13.64 5.58 -11.95
CA ILE A 77 14.16 4.34 -11.36
C ILE A 77 14.27 3.22 -12.40
N LEU A 78 13.35 3.13 -13.35
CA LEU A 78 13.32 2.04 -14.33
C LEU A 78 14.57 2.01 -15.22
N GLU A 79 15.20 3.18 -15.46
CA GLU A 79 16.41 3.34 -16.26
C GLU A 79 17.70 3.07 -15.49
N LYS A 80 17.63 3.04 -14.14
CA LYS A 80 18.82 2.82 -13.31
C LYS A 80 19.38 1.40 -13.48
N SER A 81 20.71 1.29 -13.46
CA SER A 81 21.40 0.01 -13.44
C SER A 81 21.15 -0.73 -12.10
N GLU A 82 21.38 -2.03 -12.07
CA GLU A 82 21.29 -2.81 -10.84
C GLU A 82 22.27 -2.29 -9.76
N ARG A 83 23.44 -1.82 -10.17
CA ARG A 83 24.42 -1.22 -9.25
C ARG A 83 23.90 0.06 -8.60
N ASP A 84 23.20 0.92 -9.37
CA ASP A 84 22.59 2.14 -8.84
C ASP A 84 21.43 1.81 -7.92
N MET A 85 20.61 0.82 -8.29
CA MET A 85 19.53 0.35 -7.43
C MET A 85 20.02 -0.24 -6.10
N GLN A 86 21.18 -0.91 -6.08
CA GLN A 86 21.78 -1.39 -4.82
C GLN A 86 22.16 -0.24 -3.86
N SER A 87 22.44 0.95 -4.37
CA SER A 87 22.71 2.12 -3.54
C SER A 87 21.43 2.77 -2.97
N ILE A 88 20.30 2.59 -3.66
CA ILE A 88 18.99 3.13 -3.27
C ILE A 88 18.26 2.20 -2.32
N ARG A 89 18.24 0.87 -2.64
CA ARG A 89 17.56 -0.14 -1.82
C ARG A 89 18.20 -0.26 -0.45
N GLY A 90 17.37 -0.12 0.60
CA GLY A 90 17.78 -0.18 2.00
C GLY A 90 18.40 1.10 2.55
N LYS A 91 18.74 2.07 1.69
CA LYS A 91 19.25 3.38 2.10
C LYS A 91 18.21 4.49 1.92
N GLU A 92 17.70 4.68 0.70
CA GLU A 92 16.75 5.74 0.38
C GLU A 92 15.33 5.22 0.29
N ILE A 93 15.14 4.00 -0.23
CA ILE A 93 13.87 3.29 -0.25
C ILE A 93 14.06 1.95 0.47
N ALA A 94 13.29 1.72 1.51
CA ALA A 94 13.27 0.46 2.25
C ALA A 94 11.93 -0.25 2.09
N MET A 95 11.91 -1.57 2.29
CA MET A 95 10.70 -2.37 2.19
C MET A 95 10.58 -3.35 3.35
N VAL A 96 9.41 -3.38 3.97
CA VAL A 96 8.96 -4.42 4.91
C VAL A 96 8.06 -5.37 4.13
N PHE A 97 8.46 -6.63 4.03
CA PHE A 97 7.71 -7.66 3.32
C PHE A 97 6.63 -8.28 4.20
N GLN A 98 5.65 -8.92 3.57
CA GLN A 98 4.46 -9.50 4.19
C GLN A 98 4.77 -10.53 5.28
N ASP A 99 5.81 -11.36 5.10
CA ASP A 99 6.16 -12.42 6.05
C ASP A 99 7.48 -12.13 6.78
N PRO A 100 7.42 -11.79 8.09
CA PRO A 100 8.63 -11.57 8.89
C PRO A 100 9.45 -12.85 9.12
N MET A 101 8.85 -14.04 8.92
CA MET A 101 9.54 -15.30 9.11
C MET A 101 10.56 -15.58 8.01
N THR A 102 10.25 -15.15 6.79
CA THR A 102 11.14 -15.29 5.62
C THR A 102 12.08 -14.09 5.45
N SER A 103 11.77 -12.97 6.10
CA SER A 103 12.57 -11.74 6.01
C SER A 103 13.84 -11.76 6.87
N LEU A 104 13.88 -12.58 7.93
CA LEU A 104 15.02 -12.72 8.82
C LEU A 104 15.76 -14.03 8.55
N ASP A 105 17.09 -13.95 8.40
CA ASP A 105 17.95 -15.14 8.31
C ASP A 105 17.93 -15.91 9.65
N PRO A 106 17.36 -17.13 9.72
CA PRO A 106 17.24 -17.89 10.97
C PRO A 106 18.59 -18.33 11.54
N THR A 107 19.65 -18.33 10.75
CA THR A 107 20.99 -18.76 11.13
C THR A 107 21.89 -17.62 11.59
N MET A 108 21.41 -16.38 11.46
CA MET A 108 22.17 -15.17 11.77
C MET A 108 21.59 -14.44 12.99
N LYS A 109 22.45 -13.96 13.87
CA LYS A 109 22.04 -13.13 15.03
C LYS A 109 21.41 -11.81 14.58
N ILE A 110 20.40 -11.34 15.31
CA ILE A 110 19.65 -10.13 14.98
C ILE A 110 20.57 -8.90 14.85
N GLY A 111 21.46 -8.69 15.81
CA GLY A 111 22.41 -7.57 15.76
C GLY A 111 23.26 -7.57 14.49
N LYS A 112 23.67 -8.75 14.00
CA LYS A 112 24.46 -8.84 12.77
C LYS A 112 23.63 -8.46 11.53
N GLN A 113 22.36 -8.87 11.47
CA GLN A 113 21.47 -8.53 10.36
C GLN A 113 21.23 -7.01 10.25
N ILE A 114 21.09 -6.32 11.39
CA ILE A 114 20.93 -4.86 11.41
C ILE A 114 22.25 -4.17 11.06
N THR A 115 23.35 -4.57 11.70
CA THR A 115 24.65 -3.91 11.50
C THR A 115 25.21 -4.08 10.09
N GLU A 116 24.92 -5.18 9.43
CA GLU A 116 25.34 -5.43 8.05
C GLU A 116 24.78 -4.38 7.08
N VAL A 117 23.51 -4.02 7.23
CA VAL A 117 22.85 -2.97 6.42
C VAL A 117 23.53 -1.60 6.67
N ILE A 118 23.75 -1.25 7.93
CA ILE A 118 24.39 0.03 8.32
C ILE A 118 25.81 0.13 7.75
N ILE A 119 26.64 -0.90 7.96
CA ILE A 119 28.02 -0.93 7.47
C ILE A 119 28.08 -0.82 5.94
N LYS A 120 27.19 -1.55 5.26
CA LYS A 120 27.16 -1.56 3.78
C LYS A 120 26.82 -0.19 3.20
N HIS A 121 25.82 0.50 3.75
CA HIS A 121 25.27 1.72 3.17
C HIS A 121 25.88 3.00 3.75
N GLU A 122 26.21 3.02 5.05
CA GLU A 122 26.73 4.21 5.74
C GLU A 122 28.26 4.19 5.87
N LYS A 123 28.91 3.06 5.49
CA LYS A 123 30.35 2.86 5.69
C LYS A 123 30.81 3.07 7.14
N ALA A 124 29.89 2.85 8.08
CA ALA A 124 30.13 3.01 9.50
C ALA A 124 31.12 1.96 10.02
N SER A 125 31.85 2.31 11.08
CA SER A 125 32.65 1.34 11.83
C SER A 125 31.74 0.30 12.51
N LYS A 126 32.31 -0.83 12.86
CA LYS A 126 31.56 -1.89 13.56
C LYS A 126 31.00 -1.41 14.91
N GLU A 127 31.69 -0.52 15.57
CA GLU A 127 31.28 0.05 16.86
C GLU A 127 30.08 1.00 16.69
N GLU A 128 30.14 1.92 15.73
CA GLU A 128 29.03 2.81 15.38
C GLU A 128 27.81 2.03 14.93
N ALA A 129 28.00 1.02 14.06
CA ALA A 129 26.89 0.17 13.60
C ALA A 129 26.22 -0.60 14.76
N ASN A 130 27.00 -1.13 15.74
CA ASN A 130 26.43 -1.79 16.90
C ASN A 130 25.63 -0.83 17.78
N LYS A 131 26.15 0.37 18.02
CA LYS A 131 25.44 1.40 18.78
C LYS A 131 24.13 1.77 18.10
N ARG A 132 24.17 2.03 16.78
CA ARG A 132 22.97 2.34 16.01
C ARG A 132 21.96 1.20 16.01
N ALA A 133 22.39 -0.06 15.91
CA ALA A 133 21.53 -1.22 15.98
C ALA A 133 20.84 -1.36 17.36
N GLU A 134 21.54 -1.06 18.45
CA GLU A 134 20.97 -1.03 19.80
C GLU A 134 19.88 0.06 19.89
N GLU A 135 20.17 1.29 19.46
CA GLU A 135 19.21 2.40 19.40
C GLU A 135 17.95 2.07 18.59
N LEU A 136 18.11 1.41 17.43
CA LEU A 136 16.99 1.01 16.58
C LEU A 136 16.10 -0.04 17.25
N LEU A 137 16.69 -1.03 17.93
CA LEU A 137 15.90 -2.03 18.66
C LEU A 137 15.13 -1.42 19.82
N GLU A 138 15.73 -0.46 20.55
CA GLU A 138 15.03 0.29 21.58
C GLU A 138 13.89 1.12 20.99
N LEU A 139 14.13 1.81 19.88
CA LEU A 139 13.16 2.63 19.17
C LEU A 139 11.92 1.85 18.75
N VAL A 140 12.09 0.60 18.28
CA VAL A 140 10.96 -0.27 17.93
C VAL A 140 10.37 -1.02 19.14
N GLY A 141 10.86 -0.74 20.35
CA GLY A 141 10.30 -1.29 21.59
C GLY A 141 10.75 -2.72 21.90
N ILE A 142 11.96 -3.11 21.51
CA ILE A 142 12.60 -4.38 21.96
C ILE A 142 13.36 -4.11 23.25
N PRO A 143 12.91 -4.63 24.41
CA PRO A 143 13.58 -4.41 25.69
C PRO A 143 14.92 -5.13 25.73
N ASN A 144 15.88 -4.61 26.51
CA ASN A 144 17.23 -5.17 26.68
C ASN A 144 17.96 -5.35 25.33
N ALA A 145 17.91 -4.34 24.47
CA ALA A 145 18.40 -4.38 23.10
C ALA A 145 19.81 -4.95 22.96
N LYS A 146 20.73 -4.55 23.83
CA LYS A 146 22.15 -5.01 23.84
C LYS A 146 22.29 -6.52 23.97
N GLU A 147 21.48 -7.16 24.80
CA GLU A 147 21.47 -8.62 24.95
C GLU A 147 20.71 -9.28 23.81
N ARG A 148 19.59 -8.69 23.40
CA ARG A 148 18.75 -9.18 22.32
C ARG A 148 19.46 -9.21 20.96
N MET A 149 20.38 -8.30 20.69
CA MET A 149 21.24 -8.34 19.50
C MET A 149 22.01 -9.65 19.33
N LYS A 150 22.31 -10.36 20.42
CA LYS A 150 23.06 -11.62 20.40
C LYS A 150 22.18 -12.84 20.10
N GLN A 151 20.87 -12.66 20.09
CA GLN A 151 19.88 -13.71 19.90
C GLN A 151 19.56 -13.94 18.42
N TYR A 152 18.94 -15.09 18.13
CA TYR A 152 18.51 -15.52 16.81
C TYR A 152 17.00 -15.27 16.62
N PRO A 153 16.49 -15.16 15.36
CA PRO A 153 15.09 -14.88 15.09
C PRO A 153 14.08 -15.80 15.81
N HIS A 154 14.38 -17.09 15.95
CA HIS A 154 13.49 -18.05 16.60
C HIS A 154 13.26 -17.78 18.11
N GLN A 155 14.08 -16.95 18.73
CA GLN A 155 13.97 -16.58 20.16
C GLN A 155 13.02 -15.37 20.38
N PHE A 156 12.37 -14.87 19.32
CA PHE A 156 11.45 -13.74 19.36
C PHE A 156 10.04 -14.16 18.97
N SER A 157 9.03 -13.50 19.55
CA SER A 157 7.63 -13.65 19.12
C SER A 157 7.40 -13.08 17.71
N GLY A 158 6.27 -13.40 17.06
CA GLY A 158 5.91 -12.88 15.75
C GLY A 158 5.94 -11.35 15.70
N GLY A 159 5.29 -10.69 16.66
CA GLY A 159 5.28 -9.22 16.76
C GLY A 159 6.68 -8.62 17.03
N GLN A 160 7.53 -9.31 17.82
CA GLN A 160 8.91 -8.87 18.01
C GLN A 160 9.75 -9.00 16.74
N ARG A 161 9.58 -10.07 15.97
CA ARG A 161 10.23 -10.23 14.67
C ARG A 161 9.82 -9.15 13.70
N GLN A 162 8.52 -8.81 13.66
CA GLN A 162 8.03 -7.71 12.83
C GLN A 162 8.68 -6.38 13.21
N ARG A 163 8.78 -6.06 14.51
CA ARG A 163 9.51 -4.88 15.01
C ARG A 163 10.98 -4.88 14.59
N ILE A 164 11.63 -6.02 14.59
CA ILE A 164 13.03 -6.18 14.16
C ILE A 164 13.15 -5.94 12.65
N VAL A 165 12.24 -6.48 11.82
CA VAL A 165 12.21 -6.21 10.37
C VAL A 165 12.03 -4.71 10.09
N ILE A 166 11.16 -4.04 10.85
CA ILE A 166 11.00 -2.58 10.78
C ILE A 166 12.30 -1.88 11.18
N ALA A 167 12.98 -2.31 12.25
CA ALA A 167 14.28 -1.74 12.66
C ALA A 167 15.35 -1.88 11.55
N ILE A 168 15.40 -3.01 10.87
CA ILE A 168 16.30 -3.23 9.72
C ILE A 168 15.95 -2.28 8.58
N ALA A 169 14.66 -2.12 8.25
CA ALA A 169 14.21 -1.21 7.21
C ALA A 169 14.58 0.26 7.51
N LEU A 170 14.58 0.64 8.78
CA LEU A 170 14.94 2.00 9.24
C LEU A 170 16.44 2.22 9.46
N ALA A 171 17.28 1.21 9.22
CA ALA A 171 18.70 1.22 9.58
C ALA A 171 19.44 2.46 9.04
N CYS A 172 19.10 2.89 7.82
CA CYS A 172 19.72 4.03 7.12
C CYS A 172 18.80 5.25 7.00
N ASN A 173 17.73 5.37 7.80
CA ASN A 173 16.75 6.46 7.76
C ASN A 173 16.22 6.71 6.34
N PRO A 174 15.48 5.77 5.75
CA PRO A 174 15.02 5.89 4.37
C PRO A 174 14.03 7.05 4.20
N ASP A 175 14.01 7.66 3.01
CA ASP A 175 13.04 8.68 2.66
C ASP A 175 11.66 8.08 2.35
N VAL A 176 11.64 6.83 1.84
CA VAL A 176 10.41 6.08 1.53
C VAL A 176 10.47 4.69 2.16
N LEU A 177 9.41 4.34 2.89
CA LEU A 177 9.18 3.00 3.41
C LEU A 177 8.00 2.36 2.66
N ILE A 178 8.21 1.21 2.09
CA ILE A 178 7.14 0.38 1.52
C ILE A 178 6.80 -0.71 2.54
N ALA A 179 5.58 -0.72 3.06
CA ALA A 179 5.09 -1.70 4.00
C ALA A 179 4.04 -2.59 3.30
N ASP A 180 4.48 -3.76 2.83
CA ASP A 180 3.63 -4.72 2.11
C ASP A 180 2.97 -5.68 3.11
N GLU A 181 1.72 -5.42 3.45
CA GLU A 181 0.92 -6.16 4.43
C GLU A 181 1.64 -6.41 5.77
N PRO A 182 2.18 -5.37 6.43
CA PRO A 182 3.11 -5.53 7.56
C PRO A 182 2.49 -6.11 8.83
N THR A 183 1.18 -6.30 8.85
CA THR A 183 0.43 -6.80 10.02
C THR A 183 -0.31 -8.11 9.75
N THR A 184 -0.21 -8.65 8.55
CA THR A 184 -0.81 -9.94 8.21
C THR A 184 -0.20 -11.04 9.10
N ALA A 185 -1.04 -11.97 9.57
CA ALA A 185 -0.69 -13.03 10.51
C ALA A 185 -0.31 -12.59 11.95
N LEU A 186 -0.62 -11.34 12.34
CA LEU A 186 -0.51 -10.88 13.73
C LEU A 186 -1.90 -10.81 14.37
N ASP A 187 -1.97 -11.02 15.69
CA ASP A 187 -3.20 -10.76 16.43
C ASP A 187 -3.55 -9.27 16.45
N VAL A 188 -4.85 -8.95 16.66
CA VAL A 188 -5.39 -7.59 16.57
C VAL A 188 -4.65 -6.60 17.50
N THR A 189 -4.24 -7.06 18.68
CA THR A 189 -3.56 -6.22 19.67
C THR A 189 -2.15 -5.85 19.18
N ILE A 190 -1.40 -6.82 18.67
CA ILE A 190 -0.06 -6.60 18.12
C ILE A 190 -0.15 -5.80 16.83
N GLN A 191 -1.15 -6.05 15.98
CA GLN A 191 -1.42 -5.25 14.79
C GLN A 191 -1.55 -3.77 15.16
N ALA A 192 -2.42 -3.41 16.11
CA ALA A 192 -2.60 -2.03 16.55
C ALA A 192 -1.28 -1.39 17.02
N GLN A 193 -0.48 -2.13 17.78
CA GLN A 193 0.82 -1.65 18.25
C GLN A 193 1.84 -1.41 17.12
N ILE A 194 1.85 -2.25 16.07
CA ILE A 194 2.73 -2.06 14.90
C ILE A 194 2.30 -0.83 14.08
N LEU A 195 0.98 -0.60 13.95
CA LEU A 195 0.46 0.56 13.23
C LEU A 195 0.80 1.87 13.96
N GLU A 196 0.60 1.91 15.28
CA GLU A 196 0.99 3.05 16.11
C GLU A 196 2.50 3.31 16.02
N LEU A 197 3.32 2.25 16.05
CA LEU A 197 4.76 2.35 15.87
C LEU A 197 5.11 2.97 14.51
N LEU A 198 4.54 2.47 13.40
CA LEU A 198 4.80 3.00 12.07
C LEU A 198 4.41 4.47 11.94
N LYS A 199 3.25 4.86 12.48
CA LYS A 199 2.80 6.26 12.51
C LYS A 199 3.77 7.16 13.28
N LYS A 200 4.20 6.73 14.47
CA LYS A 200 5.19 7.45 15.27
C LYS A 200 6.53 7.61 14.54
N LEU A 201 7.01 6.55 13.91
CA LEU A 201 8.26 6.56 13.15
C LEU A 201 8.17 7.45 11.91
N GLN A 202 7.04 7.40 11.19
CA GLN A 202 6.76 8.28 10.06
C GLN A 202 6.86 9.76 10.47
N GLN A 203 6.22 10.13 11.56
CA GLN A 203 6.27 11.50 12.09
C GLN A 203 7.66 11.91 12.57
N GLN A 204 8.37 11.01 13.24
CA GLN A 204 9.71 11.28 13.78
C GLN A 204 10.76 11.47 12.68
N PHE A 205 10.72 10.64 11.64
CA PHE A 205 11.70 10.65 10.54
C PHE A 205 11.23 11.46 9.33
N GLN A 206 9.98 11.93 9.32
CA GLN A 206 9.37 12.62 8.18
C GLN A 206 9.50 11.83 6.86
N MET A 207 9.52 10.49 6.97
CA MET A 207 9.58 9.60 5.83
C MET A 207 8.18 9.46 5.18
N ALA A 208 8.15 9.20 3.88
CA ALA A 208 6.92 8.86 3.19
C ALA A 208 6.68 7.34 3.28
N ILE A 209 5.42 6.91 3.37
CA ILE A 209 5.07 5.48 3.47
C ILE A 209 4.10 5.09 2.35
N ILE A 210 4.42 4.02 1.62
CA ILE A 210 3.43 3.27 0.85
C ILE A 210 2.98 2.09 1.71
N PHE A 211 1.73 2.15 2.16
CA PHE A 211 1.14 1.14 3.05
C PHE A 211 0.18 0.23 2.28
N ILE A 212 0.52 -1.03 2.11
CA ILE A 212 -0.31 -1.99 1.39
C ILE A 212 -1.07 -2.86 2.38
N THR A 213 -2.38 -2.95 2.20
CA THR A 213 -3.24 -3.81 2.99
C THR A 213 -4.53 -4.14 2.22
N HIS A 214 -5.18 -5.22 2.63
CA HIS A 214 -6.57 -5.54 2.23
C HIS A 214 -7.58 -5.13 3.30
N ASP A 215 -7.12 -4.69 4.49
CA ASP A 215 -7.96 -4.29 5.61
C ASP A 215 -8.15 -2.77 5.64
N LEU A 216 -9.33 -2.31 5.20
CA LEU A 216 -9.69 -0.89 5.23
C LEU A 216 -9.81 -0.33 6.65
N GLY A 217 -10.14 -1.14 7.65
CA GLY A 217 -10.20 -0.70 9.05
C GLY A 217 -8.86 -0.22 9.58
N VAL A 218 -7.78 -0.80 9.08
CA VAL A 218 -6.41 -0.39 9.40
C VAL A 218 -6.07 0.94 8.75
N VAL A 219 -6.48 1.14 7.50
CA VAL A 219 -6.13 2.31 6.68
C VAL A 219 -6.59 3.60 7.31
N ALA A 220 -7.82 3.63 7.85
CA ALA A 220 -8.41 4.81 8.50
C ALA A 220 -7.55 5.38 9.65
N ASN A 221 -6.68 4.56 10.25
CA ASN A 221 -5.85 4.95 11.40
C ASN A 221 -4.44 5.43 11.01
N VAL A 222 -3.95 5.07 9.82
CA VAL A 222 -2.53 5.24 9.48
C VAL A 222 -2.29 6.05 8.21
N ALA A 223 -3.25 6.11 7.29
CA ALA A 223 -3.07 6.75 6.00
C ALA A 223 -3.56 8.20 5.98
N ASP A 224 -2.93 9.02 5.15
CA ASP A 224 -3.39 10.36 4.79
C ASP A 224 -4.26 10.30 3.52
N ARG A 225 -3.83 9.47 2.54
CA ARG A 225 -4.55 9.22 1.30
C ARG A 225 -4.67 7.72 1.01
N VAL A 226 -5.68 7.38 0.23
CA VAL A 226 -5.99 6.01 -0.16
C VAL A 226 -6.10 5.92 -1.67
N ALA A 227 -5.44 4.93 -2.26
CA ALA A 227 -5.64 4.52 -3.64
C ALA A 227 -6.24 3.11 -3.66
N VAL A 228 -7.42 2.99 -4.20
CA VAL A 228 -8.15 1.72 -4.34
C VAL A 228 -7.75 1.08 -5.68
N MET A 229 -7.21 -0.13 -5.61
CA MET A 229 -6.78 -0.87 -6.80
C MET A 229 -7.69 -2.05 -7.10
N TYR A 230 -8.05 -2.20 -8.36
CA TYR A 230 -8.81 -3.34 -8.87
C TYR A 230 -8.28 -3.75 -10.25
N ALA A 231 -8.06 -5.05 -10.46
CA ALA A 231 -7.66 -5.63 -11.74
C ALA A 231 -6.49 -4.87 -12.44
N GLY A 232 -5.45 -4.53 -11.67
CA GLY A 232 -4.24 -3.86 -12.18
C GLY A 232 -4.36 -2.36 -12.40
N LYS A 233 -5.43 -1.71 -11.91
CA LYS A 233 -5.69 -0.27 -12.04
C LYS A 233 -5.99 0.39 -10.71
N VAL A 234 -5.71 1.70 -10.61
CA VAL A 234 -6.28 2.56 -9.58
C VAL A 234 -7.67 2.97 -10.07
N VAL A 235 -8.70 2.59 -9.31
CA VAL A 235 -10.10 2.89 -9.65
C VAL A 235 -10.65 4.08 -8.86
N GLU A 236 -10.08 4.37 -7.70
CA GLU A 236 -10.42 5.54 -6.90
C GLU A 236 -9.21 5.98 -6.06
N VAL A 237 -8.98 7.28 -5.92
CA VAL A 237 -7.93 7.85 -5.07
C VAL A 237 -8.42 9.15 -4.46
N GLY A 238 -8.15 9.34 -3.16
CA GLY A 238 -8.53 10.53 -2.41
C GLY A 238 -7.92 10.55 -1.03
N THR A 239 -8.25 11.56 -0.23
CA THR A 239 -7.97 11.53 1.21
C THR A 239 -8.73 10.39 1.87
N VAL A 240 -8.29 9.97 3.05
CA VAL A 240 -8.99 8.93 3.82
C VAL A 240 -10.47 9.29 3.98
N ASP A 241 -10.78 10.53 4.36
CA ASP A 241 -12.15 10.97 4.58
C ASP A 241 -12.99 10.92 3.30
N GLU A 242 -12.45 11.35 2.16
CA GLU A 242 -13.14 11.30 0.88
C GLU A 242 -13.47 9.87 0.47
N VAL A 243 -12.50 8.95 0.53
CA VAL A 243 -12.70 7.55 0.11
C VAL A 243 -13.60 6.78 1.09
N PHE A 244 -13.54 7.08 2.40
CA PHE A 244 -14.34 6.36 3.41
C PHE A 244 -15.76 6.90 3.56
N TYR A 245 -15.96 8.20 3.40
CA TYR A 245 -17.25 8.84 3.66
C TYR A 245 -17.96 9.33 2.39
N ASN A 246 -17.23 9.60 1.30
CA ASN A 246 -17.80 10.00 0.02
C ASN A 246 -17.29 9.13 -1.15
N PRO A 247 -17.25 7.80 -1.03
CA PRO A 247 -16.75 6.93 -2.10
C PRO A 247 -17.59 7.09 -3.37
N GLN A 248 -16.94 6.99 -4.52
CA GLN A 248 -17.59 7.16 -5.82
C GLN A 248 -17.67 5.87 -6.64
N HIS A 249 -16.59 5.06 -6.60
CA HIS A 249 -16.54 3.84 -7.41
C HIS A 249 -17.35 2.70 -6.78
N PRO A 250 -18.18 1.96 -7.53
CA PRO A 250 -18.99 0.84 -7.00
C PRO A 250 -18.15 -0.24 -6.31
N TYR A 251 -16.93 -0.48 -6.75
CA TYR A 251 -16.01 -1.40 -6.05
C TYR A 251 -15.66 -0.92 -4.64
N THR A 252 -15.36 0.37 -4.48
CA THR A 252 -15.11 0.98 -3.16
C THR A 252 -16.33 0.88 -2.26
N TRP A 253 -17.55 1.04 -2.82
CA TRP A 253 -18.79 0.79 -2.07
C TRP A 253 -18.85 -0.65 -1.55
N GLY A 254 -18.52 -1.61 -2.41
CA GLY A 254 -18.48 -3.02 -2.05
C GLY A 254 -17.48 -3.31 -0.93
N LEU A 255 -16.27 -2.78 -1.02
CA LEU A 255 -15.23 -2.93 0.00
C LEU A 255 -15.67 -2.36 1.35
N LEU A 256 -16.24 -1.15 1.37
CA LEU A 256 -16.70 -0.50 2.60
C LEU A 256 -17.87 -1.24 3.24
N ARG A 257 -18.80 -1.81 2.44
CA ARG A 257 -19.92 -2.61 2.91
C ARG A 257 -19.50 -3.98 3.46
N SER A 258 -18.37 -4.51 3.02
CA SER A 258 -17.82 -5.77 3.56
C SER A 258 -17.10 -5.59 4.91
N MET A 259 -16.91 -4.36 5.38
CA MET A 259 -16.32 -4.11 6.69
C MET A 259 -17.34 -4.37 7.81
N PRO A 260 -16.96 -5.08 8.89
CA PRO A 260 -17.77 -5.19 10.08
C PRO A 260 -18.00 -3.81 10.71
N THR A 261 -19.25 -3.45 10.98
CA THR A 261 -19.60 -2.22 11.71
C THR A 261 -20.50 -2.59 12.89
N LEU A 262 -20.63 -1.70 13.88
CA LEU A 262 -21.53 -1.90 15.02
C LEU A 262 -23.01 -2.04 14.60
N HIS A 263 -23.35 -1.68 13.39
CA HIS A 263 -24.71 -1.74 12.82
C HIS A 263 -24.85 -2.85 11.75
N THR A 264 -23.81 -3.65 11.51
CA THR A 264 -23.90 -4.79 10.60
C THR A 264 -24.80 -5.84 11.25
N GLY A 265 -25.86 -6.29 10.55
CA GLY A 265 -26.69 -7.42 10.96
C GLY A 265 -25.91 -8.73 10.92
N ASP A 266 -26.60 -9.86 11.09
CA ASP A 266 -25.99 -11.20 11.19
C ASP A 266 -25.20 -11.65 9.94
N THR A 267 -25.31 -10.93 8.82
CA THR A 267 -24.62 -11.25 7.56
C THR A 267 -23.84 -10.06 7.02
N LEU A 268 -22.54 -10.27 6.80
CA LEU A 268 -21.68 -9.30 6.10
C LEU A 268 -21.97 -9.32 4.59
N TYR A 269 -21.94 -8.15 3.96
CA TYR A 269 -21.99 -8.06 2.52
C TYR A 269 -20.70 -8.65 1.93
N ALA A 270 -20.84 -9.51 0.94
CA ALA A 270 -19.73 -10.02 0.14
C ALA A 270 -19.86 -9.49 -1.30
N ILE A 271 -18.79 -8.97 -1.86
CA ILE A 271 -18.76 -8.54 -3.26
C ILE A 271 -18.98 -9.79 -4.14
N PRO A 272 -20.00 -9.83 -5.01
CA PRO A 272 -20.34 -11.01 -5.79
C PRO A 272 -19.25 -11.35 -6.83
N GLY A 273 -19.17 -12.61 -7.22
CA GLY A 273 -18.28 -13.10 -8.28
C GLY A 273 -16.79 -13.06 -7.90
N SER A 274 -15.95 -13.19 -8.90
CA SER A 274 -14.48 -13.17 -8.77
C SER A 274 -13.87 -12.07 -9.63
N PRO A 275 -12.68 -11.55 -9.28
CA PRO A 275 -11.93 -10.66 -10.15
C PRO A 275 -11.74 -11.27 -11.55
N PRO A 276 -11.66 -10.46 -12.61
CA PRO A 276 -11.45 -10.94 -13.96
C PRO A 276 -10.08 -11.57 -14.15
N ASP A 277 -9.99 -12.48 -15.13
CA ASP A 277 -8.70 -13.01 -15.58
C ASP A 277 -7.93 -11.89 -16.30
N LEU A 278 -6.68 -11.68 -15.86
CA LEU A 278 -5.81 -10.67 -16.45
C LEU A 278 -4.98 -11.18 -17.65
N LEU A 279 -5.17 -12.43 -18.07
CA LEU A 279 -4.73 -12.90 -19.39
C LEU A 279 -5.53 -12.22 -20.50
N ASP A 280 -6.85 -12.10 -20.32
CA ASP A 280 -7.75 -11.44 -21.25
C ASP A 280 -8.68 -10.46 -20.47
N PRO A 281 -8.12 -9.34 -20.00
CA PRO A 281 -8.88 -8.40 -19.19
C PRO A 281 -10.02 -7.75 -19.99
N PRO A 282 -11.16 -7.43 -19.34
CA PRO A 282 -12.27 -6.75 -19.99
C PRO A 282 -11.84 -5.46 -20.69
N VAL A 283 -12.45 -5.18 -21.85
CA VAL A 283 -12.19 -3.95 -22.64
C VAL A 283 -12.72 -2.71 -21.91
N GLY A 284 -13.83 -2.84 -21.19
CA GLY A 284 -14.46 -1.78 -20.43
C GLY A 284 -13.97 -1.73 -18.96
N ASP A 285 -14.86 -1.27 -18.09
CA ASP A 285 -14.60 -1.32 -16.64
C ASP A 285 -14.48 -2.77 -16.17
N ALA A 286 -13.34 -3.08 -15.58
CA ALA A 286 -13.07 -4.44 -15.09
C ALA A 286 -14.03 -4.87 -13.97
N PHE A 287 -14.65 -3.93 -13.26
CA PHE A 287 -15.64 -4.22 -12.21
C PHE A 287 -17.08 -4.37 -12.73
N ALA A 288 -17.37 -4.03 -13.99
CA ALA A 288 -18.72 -4.03 -14.55
C ALA A 288 -19.50 -5.34 -14.34
N LEU A 289 -18.84 -6.50 -14.47
CA LEU A 289 -19.48 -7.81 -14.29
C LEU A 289 -19.84 -8.15 -12.83
N ARG A 290 -19.33 -7.39 -11.87
CA ARG A 290 -19.57 -7.57 -10.43
C ARG A 290 -20.39 -6.42 -9.82
N SER A 291 -20.76 -5.43 -10.63
CA SER A 291 -21.47 -4.23 -10.21
C SER A 291 -22.95 -4.34 -10.53
N ASP A 292 -23.80 -4.20 -9.50
CA ASP A 292 -25.25 -4.16 -9.65
C ASP A 292 -25.74 -2.86 -10.34
N VAL A 293 -24.85 -1.87 -10.48
CA VAL A 293 -25.14 -0.55 -11.05
C VAL A 293 -24.34 -0.27 -12.32
N ALA A 294 -23.77 -1.30 -12.93
CA ALA A 294 -23.02 -1.17 -14.19
C ALA A 294 -23.91 -0.64 -15.32
N LEU A 295 -23.37 0.30 -16.08
CA LEU A 295 -24.01 0.82 -17.29
C LEU A 295 -23.55 0.02 -18.52
N GLU A 296 -24.29 0.09 -19.62
CA GLU A 296 -23.91 -0.59 -20.87
C GLU A 296 -22.54 -0.11 -21.39
N ILE A 297 -22.20 1.17 -21.16
CA ILE A 297 -20.90 1.71 -21.54
C ILE A 297 -19.74 1.08 -20.78
N ASP A 298 -19.95 0.68 -19.51
CA ASP A 298 -18.93 0.00 -18.68
C ASP A 298 -18.45 -1.31 -19.31
N ARG A 299 -19.26 -1.94 -20.15
CA ARG A 299 -18.90 -3.21 -20.81
C ARG A 299 -18.02 -3.03 -22.04
N VAL A 300 -18.02 -1.84 -22.65
CA VAL A 300 -17.38 -1.59 -23.96
C VAL A 300 -16.31 -0.52 -23.93
N LYS A 301 -16.31 0.33 -22.90
CA LYS A 301 -15.36 1.44 -22.79
C LYS A 301 -14.93 1.64 -21.35
N GLU A 302 -13.63 1.74 -21.17
CA GLU A 302 -13.01 2.02 -19.88
C GLU A 302 -13.36 3.44 -19.41
N PRO A 303 -13.80 3.63 -18.14
CA PRO A 303 -14.04 4.96 -17.59
C PRO A 303 -12.73 5.72 -17.40
N PRO A 304 -12.67 7.01 -17.74
CA PRO A 304 -11.56 7.86 -17.37
C PRO A 304 -11.60 8.15 -15.87
N MET A 305 -10.48 8.64 -15.31
CA MET A 305 -10.48 9.21 -13.97
C MET A 305 -11.21 10.55 -13.97
N PHE A 306 -12.39 10.60 -13.36
CA PHE A 306 -13.15 11.83 -13.15
C PHE A 306 -12.68 12.52 -11.87
N GLU A 307 -12.53 13.84 -11.93
CA GLU A 307 -12.26 14.68 -10.77
C GLU A 307 -13.56 14.91 -9.98
N VAL A 308 -13.55 14.54 -8.70
CA VAL A 308 -14.65 14.77 -7.74
C VAL A 308 -14.33 15.98 -6.87
N SER A 309 -13.08 16.10 -6.47
CA SER A 309 -12.48 17.24 -5.78
C SER A 309 -11.02 17.37 -6.21
N PRO A 310 -10.30 18.44 -5.82
CA PRO A 310 -8.86 18.57 -6.14
C PRO A 310 -7.98 17.43 -5.66
N THR A 311 -8.46 16.64 -4.69
CA THR A 311 -7.74 15.51 -4.10
C THR A 311 -8.41 14.16 -4.38
N HIS A 312 -9.66 14.14 -4.87
CA HIS A 312 -10.47 12.95 -5.06
C HIS A 312 -10.80 12.68 -6.52
N PHE A 313 -10.41 11.51 -7.00
CA PHE A 313 -10.62 11.06 -8.38
C PHE A 313 -11.17 9.63 -8.39
N ALA A 314 -12.08 9.33 -9.31
CA ALA A 314 -12.63 7.99 -9.47
C ALA A 314 -12.88 7.62 -10.94
N ALA A 315 -12.57 6.38 -11.30
CA ALA A 315 -12.74 5.83 -12.64
C ALA A 315 -14.09 5.13 -12.76
N THR A 316 -15.17 5.88 -12.86
CA THR A 316 -16.52 5.34 -13.05
C THR A 316 -17.37 6.22 -13.95
N TRP A 317 -18.08 5.62 -14.90
CA TRP A 317 -19.03 6.33 -15.76
C TRP A 317 -20.23 6.91 -15.00
N LEU A 318 -20.46 6.50 -13.75
CA LEU A 318 -21.51 7.09 -12.90
C LEU A 318 -21.28 8.57 -12.61
N LEU A 319 -20.06 9.07 -12.80
CA LEU A 319 -19.70 10.49 -12.65
C LEU A 319 -19.84 11.30 -13.95
N ASP A 320 -20.12 10.64 -15.09
CA ASP A 320 -20.43 11.38 -16.33
C ASP A 320 -21.76 12.14 -16.16
N PRO A 321 -21.83 13.44 -16.52
CA PRO A 321 -23.05 14.23 -16.37
C PRO A 321 -24.29 13.65 -17.08
N ARG A 322 -24.09 12.76 -18.05
CA ARG A 322 -25.15 12.07 -18.81
C ARG A 322 -25.58 10.75 -18.18
N ALA A 323 -24.87 10.28 -17.15
CA ALA A 323 -25.18 9.01 -16.51
C ALA A 323 -26.58 9.03 -15.86
N PRO A 324 -27.33 7.93 -15.95
CA PRO A 324 -28.57 7.81 -15.20
C PRO A 324 -28.30 7.78 -13.71
N LYS A 325 -29.25 8.25 -12.91
CA LYS A 325 -29.20 8.10 -11.44
C LYS A 325 -29.38 6.62 -11.11
N VAL A 326 -28.42 6.06 -10.39
CA VAL A 326 -28.45 4.69 -9.89
C VAL A 326 -28.74 4.65 -8.40
N PRO A 327 -29.32 3.55 -7.88
CA PRO A 327 -29.51 3.40 -6.44
C PRO A 327 -28.16 3.28 -5.73
N VAL A 328 -27.88 4.20 -4.82
CA VAL A 328 -26.70 4.16 -3.96
C VAL A 328 -27.04 3.35 -2.71
N PRO A 329 -26.20 2.39 -2.28
CA PRO A 329 -26.46 1.61 -1.07
C PRO A 329 -26.66 2.50 0.16
N GLU A 330 -27.60 2.15 1.06
CA GLU A 330 -27.94 2.95 2.25
C GLU A 330 -26.74 3.25 3.13
N GLU A 331 -25.83 2.29 3.29
CA GLU A 331 -24.59 2.47 4.04
C GLU A 331 -23.72 3.60 3.44
N ILE A 332 -23.64 3.67 2.12
CA ILE A 332 -22.87 4.73 1.43
C ILE A 332 -23.59 6.07 1.56
N VAL A 333 -24.92 6.10 1.47
CA VAL A 333 -25.71 7.31 1.71
C VAL A 333 -25.48 7.83 3.13
N ARG A 334 -25.52 6.95 4.13
CA ARG A 334 -25.25 7.31 5.53
C ARG A 334 -23.84 7.92 5.70
N ARG A 335 -22.81 7.33 5.08
CA ARG A 335 -21.44 7.84 5.11
C ARG A 335 -21.35 9.23 4.47
N ARG A 336 -21.97 9.42 3.31
CA ARG A 336 -22.04 10.73 2.63
C ARG A 336 -22.73 11.80 3.47
N ASN A 337 -23.83 11.47 4.14
CA ASN A 337 -24.51 12.40 5.02
C ASN A 337 -23.62 12.86 6.19
N ILE A 338 -22.78 11.99 6.73
CA ILE A 338 -21.77 12.33 7.74
C ILE A 338 -20.75 13.30 7.12
N PHE A 339 -20.23 13.00 5.94
CA PHE A 339 -19.21 13.81 5.24
C PHE A 339 -19.70 15.22 4.93
N PHE A 340 -20.95 15.36 4.47
CA PHE A 340 -21.54 16.65 4.10
C PHE A 340 -22.25 17.37 5.26
N GLY A 341 -22.28 16.79 6.45
CA GLY A 341 -22.91 17.38 7.62
C GLY A 341 -24.44 17.33 7.62
N GLU A 342 -25.06 16.56 6.73
CA GLU A 342 -26.52 16.41 6.63
C GLU A 342 -27.07 15.38 7.63
N GLY A 343 -26.78 15.48 8.90
CA GLY A 343 -27.31 14.49 9.85
C GLY A 343 -26.66 14.42 11.23
N GLY A 344 -25.81 15.30 11.55
CA GLY A 344 -25.17 15.34 12.86
C GLY A 344 -24.11 16.43 12.93
N GLN A 345 -24.00 17.03 14.04
CA GLN A 345 -23.06 18.10 14.37
C GLN A 345 -21.72 17.91 13.67
N ALA A 346 -21.28 18.94 12.95
CA ALA A 346 -19.93 19.04 12.44
C ALA A 346 -18.95 18.61 13.55
N HIS A 347 -18.10 17.65 13.26
CA HIS A 347 -16.97 17.40 14.12
C HIS A 347 -16.01 18.59 13.96
N ASP A 348 -15.99 19.47 14.97
CA ASP A 348 -14.95 20.47 15.21
C ASP A 348 -13.59 19.80 15.44
#